data_ae15ca0c6fd9e5b294420bc4247868d7
#
_entry.id   ae15ca0c6fd9e5b294420bc4247868d7
#
_cell.length_a   1.000
_cell.length_b   1.000
_cell.length_c   1.000
_cell.angle_alpha   90.00
_cell.angle_beta   90.00
_cell.angle_gamma   90.00
#
_symmetry.space_group_name_H-M   'P 1'
#
loop_
_entity.id
_entity.type
_entity.pdbx_description
1 polymer ?
#
loop_
_entity_poly.entity_id
_entity_poly.type
_entity_poly.pdbx_seq_one_letter_code
_entity_poly.pdbx_strand_id
1 'polypeptide(L)'
;EETATQNTRVIQEKGDTKICTIDSLSLDNVDLIKIDVEGFEMEVLKGATETIKNVEYIMIELNNNTKRYGSSNLEIEKYLPTLGFRMLFKIWPDIIYRRK
;
A
#
# COMPACT_ATOMS: atom_id res chain seq x y z
N GLU A 1 12.62 12.26 6.86
CA GLU A 1 13.20 11.37 5.95
C GLU A 1 12.20 10.70 5.03
N GLU A 2 12.61 10.49 3.83
CA GLU A 2 11.75 9.95 2.85
C GLU A 2 11.95 8.47 2.76
N THR A 3 10.94 7.73 3.09
CA THR A 3 11.05 6.33 2.85
C THR A 3 10.30 6.06 1.63
N ALA A 4 10.97 5.73 0.73
CA ALA A 4 10.20 5.41 -0.31
C ALA A 4 10.56 4.12 -0.81
N THR A 5 9.77 3.39 -0.75
CA THR A 5 9.53 2.88 -2.04
C THR A 5 9.04 4.05 -2.82
N GLN A 6 9.57 4.35 -3.86
CA GLN A 6 9.34 5.50 -4.67
C GLN A 6 7.95 6.09 -4.61
N ASN A 7 6.94 5.27 -4.31
CA ASN A 7 5.55 5.66 -4.49
C ASN A 7 4.79 5.84 -3.21
N THR A 8 5.36 5.45 -2.10
CA THR A 8 4.74 5.65 -0.81
C THR A 8 5.68 6.44 0.03
N ARG A 9 5.17 7.52 0.58
CA ARG A 9 6.04 8.42 1.27
C ARG A 9 5.41 8.88 2.56
N VAL A 10 6.11 8.63 3.64
CA VAL A 10 5.81 9.26 4.90
C VAL A 10 6.95 10.21 5.16
N ILE A 11 6.66 11.47 5.27
CA ILE A 11 7.68 12.49 5.54
C ILE A 11 7.55 12.87 6.98
N GLN A 12 8.60 12.63 7.71
CA GLN A 12 8.61 12.92 9.13
C GLN A 12 9.69 13.94 9.41
N GLU A 13 9.28 15.06 9.91
CA GLU A 13 10.20 16.11 10.31
C GLU A 13 10.15 16.25 11.80
N LYS A 14 11.20 16.81 12.37
CA LYS A 14 11.27 16.99 13.80
C LYS A 14 10.11 17.84 14.26
N GLY A 15 9.29 17.28 15.13
CA GLY A 15 8.14 17.99 15.66
C GLY A 15 6.92 17.96 14.78
N ASP A 16 7.06 17.53 13.53
CA ASP A 16 5.94 17.46 12.60
C ASP A 16 6.02 16.22 11.78
N THR A 17 4.91 15.52 11.66
CA THR A 17 4.81 14.41 10.76
C THR A 17 3.78 14.75 9.70
N LYS A 18 4.20 14.75 8.48
CA LYS A 18 3.28 14.96 7.38
C LYS A 18 3.06 13.66 6.68
N ILE A 19 1.79 13.33 6.54
CA ILE A 19 1.40 12.13 5.83
C ILE A 19 0.63 12.57 4.62
N CYS A 20 1.10 12.19 3.44
CA CYS A 20 0.37 12.47 2.23
C CYS A 20 -0.10 11.17 1.63
N THR A 21 -1.19 11.24 0.87
CA THR A 21 -1.67 10.06 0.16
C THR A 21 -0.85 9.88 -1.11
N ILE A 22 -0.80 8.64 -1.60
CA ILE A 22 -0.14 8.39 -2.87
C ILE A 22 -0.82 9.18 -3.97
N ASP A 23 -2.14 9.25 -3.93
CA ASP A 23 -2.88 9.99 -4.96
C ASP A 23 -2.51 11.47 -5.00
N SER A 24 -2.18 12.04 -3.85
CA SER A 24 -1.80 13.46 -3.80
C SER A 24 -0.48 13.75 -4.49
N LEU A 25 0.31 12.73 -4.78
CA LEU A 25 1.59 12.90 -5.45
C LEU A 25 1.46 12.97 -6.97
N SER A 26 0.29 12.70 -7.51
CA SER A 26 0.02 12.77 -8.95
C SER A 26 1.04 12.01 -9.78
N LEU A 27 1.27 10.77 -9.40
CA LEU A 27 2.28 9.94 -10.06
C LEU A 27 1.75 9.37 -11.36
N ASP A 28 2.62 9.32 -12.36
CA ASP A 28 2.31 8.72 -13.65
C ASP A 28 3.17 7.50 -13.89
N ASN A 29 2.65 6.56 -14.67
CA ASN A 29 3.42 5.41 -15.15
C ASN A 29 3.99 4.57 -14.03
N VAL A 30 3.17 4.33 -13.01
CA VAL A 30 3.57 3.46 -11.90
C VAL A 30 3.17 2.03 -12.25
N ASP A 31 4.16 1.14 -12.30
CA ASP A 31 3.91 -0.26 -12.64
C ASP A 31 3.80 -1.15 -11.42
N LEU A 32 4.47 -0.79 -10.35
CA LEU A 32 4.53 -1.60 -9.14
C LEU A 32 4.51 -0.69 -7.93
N ILE A 33 3.70 -1.07 -6.94
CA ILE A 33 3.75 -0.42 -5.64
C ILE A 33 4.11 -1.48 -4.62
N LYS A 34 5.15 -1.21 -3.84
CA LYS A 34 5.50 -2.05 -2.71
C LYS A 34 5.08 -1.34 -1.44
N ILE A 35 4.29 -2.04 -0.62
CA ILE A 35 3.75 -1.47 0.61
C ILE A 35 4.29 -2.26 1.79
N ASP A 36 5.06 -1.58 2.62
CA ASP A 36 5.66 -2.19 3.80
C ASP A 36 5.73 -1.09 4.86
N VAL A 37 4.59 -0.82 5.49
CA VAL A 37 4.45 0.33 6.39
C VAL A 37 4.02 -0.08 7.79
N GLU A 38 4.36 -1.30 8.18
CA GLU A 38 4.26 -1.77 9.55
C GLU A 38 2.87 -1.61 10.14
N GLY A 39 1.86 -1.99 9.38
CA GLY A 39 0.49 -1.99 9.85
C GLY A 39 -0.40 -0.92 9.27
N PHE A 40 0.17 0.04 8.55
CA PHE A 40 -0.60 1.16 8.00
C PHE A 40 -1.04 0.89 6.54
N GLU A 41 -1.00 -0.38 6.13
CA GLU A 41 -1.23 -0.76 4.73
C GLU A 41 -2.61 -0.38 4.21
N MET A 42 -3.65 -0.56 5.03
CA MET A 42 -5.00 -0.23 4.59
C MET A 42 -5.13 1.26 4.28
N GLU A 43 -4.54 2.10 5.13
CA GLU A 43 -4.58 3.54 4.90
C GLU A 43 -3.84 3.94 3.65
N VAL A 44 -2.70 3.29 3.40
CA VAL A 44 -1.95 3.53 2.16
C VAL A 44 -2.80 3.18 0.95
N LEU A 45 -3.46 2.03 0.99
CA LEU A 45 -4.32 1.61 -0.13
C LEU A 45 -5.48 2.58 -0.34
N LYS A 46 -6.10 3.03 0.74
CA LYS A 46 -7.22 3.96 0.63
C LYS A 46 -6.78 5.31 0.07
N GLY A 47 -5.52 5.66 0.27
CA GLY A 47 -4.98 6.90 -0.27
C GLY A 47 -4.41 6.76 -1.68
N ALA A 48 -4.56 5.60 -2.29
CA ALA A 48 -3.98 5.32 -3.59
C ALA A 48 -5.00 4.88 -4.63
N THR A 49 -6.29 5.07 -4.36
CA THR A 49 -7.34 4.49 -5.19
C THR A 49 -7.31 4.95 -6.63
N GLU A 50 -6.84 6.17 -6.89
CA GLU A 50 -6.71 6.65 -8.26
C GLU A 50 -5.43 6.13 -8.90
N THR A 51 -4.33 6.21 -8.18
CA THR A 51 -3.03 5.79 -8.69
C THR A 51 -3.03 4.31 -9.09
N ILE A 52 -3.63 3.47 -8.25
CA ILE A 52 -3.56 2.03 -8.50
C ILE A 52 -4.43 1.56 -9.65
N LYS A 53 -5.28 2.42 -10.20
CA LYS A 53 -6.09 2.03 -11.36
C LYS A 53 -5.24 1.58 -12.53
N ASN A 54 -4.03 2.09 -12.63
CA ASN A 54 -3.13 1.78 -13.74
C ASN A 54 -1.90 0.99 -13.33
N VAL A 55 -1.86 0.54 -12.08
CA VAL A 55 -0.73 -0.23 -11.56
C VAL A 55 -0.91 -1.70 -11.89
N GLU A 56 0.14 -2.35 -12.34
CA GLU A 56 0.09 -3.76 -12.69
C GLU A 56 0.24 -4.66 -11.48
N TYR A 57 1.14 -4.31 -10.56
CA TYR A 57 1.47 -5.17 -9.44
C TYR A 57 1.45 -4.41 -8.12
N ILE A 58 0.97 -5.08 -7.08
CA ILE A 58 1.11 -4.60 -5.71
C ILE A 58 1.79 -5.70 -4.91
N MET A 59 2.91 -5.36 -4.28
CA MET A 59 3.56 -6.22 -3.31
C MET A 59 3.29 -5.65 -1.93
N ILE A 60 2.73 -6.43 -1.04
CA ILE A 60 2.35 -5.92 0.26
C ILE A 60 2.84 -6.89 1.34
N GLU A 61 3.40 -6.33 2.40
CA GLU A 61 3.83 -7.13 3.53
C GLU A 61 2.77 -7.06 4.62
N LEU A 62 2.19 -8.20 4.97
CA LEU A 62 1.16 -8.29 5.99
C LEU A 62 1.66 -9.16 7.13
N ASN A 63 1.98 -8.54 8.26
CA ASN A 63 2.63 -9.23 9.36
C ASN A 63 1.90 -9.07 10.68
N ASN A 64 0.58 -8.85 10.64
CA ASN A 64 -0.28 -8.70 11.82
C ASN A 64 -0.19 -7.36 12.53
N ASN A 65 0.60 -6.43 12.02
CA ASN A 65 0.67 -5.10 12.62
C ASN A 65 -0.52 -4.23 12.25
N THR A 66 -1.34 -4.66 11.31
CA THR A 66 -2.52 -3.90 10.89
C THR A 66 -3.48 -3.62 12.02
N LYS A 67 -3.51 -4.49 13.03
CA LYS A 67 -4.39 -4.30 14.18
C LYS A 67 -4.12 -3.02 14.93
N ARG A 68 -2.91 -2.49 14.83
CA ARG A 68 -2.53 -1.26 15.52
C ARG A 68 -3.30 -0.06 15.01
N TYR A 69 -3.86 -0.16 13.80
CA TYR A 69 -4.56 0.94 13.15
C TYR A 69 -6.01 0.59 12.83
N GLY A 70 -6.53 -0.42 13.53
CA GLY A 70 -7.95 -0.74 13.42
C GLY A 70 -8.34 -1.57 12.22
N SER A 71 -7.38 -2.20 11.55
CA SER A 71 -7.69 -3.07 10.43
C SER A 71 -7.09 -4.45 10.67
N SER A 72 -7.20 -5.32 9.68
CA SER A 72 -6.64 -6.65 9.78
C SER A 72 -6.10 -7.07 8.43
N ASN A 73 -5.23 -8.08 8.46
CA ASN A 73 -4.71 -8.64 7.21
C ASN A 73 -5.85 -9.16 6.35
N LEU A 74 -6.84 -9.79 6.98
CA LEU A 74 -7.97 -10.33 6.23
C LEU A 74 -8.75 -9.25 5.53
N GLU A 75 -8.95 -8.10 6.18
CA GLU A 75 -9.65 -6.99 5.55
C GLU A 75 -8.92 -6.51 4.30
N ILE A 76 -7.59 -6.44 4.37
CA ILE A 76 -6.78 -6.03 3.23
C ILE A 76 -6.90 -7.06 2.11
N GLU A 77 -6.84 -8.34 2.45
CA GLU A 77 -6.96 -9.41 1.46
C GLU A 77 -8.32 -9.41 0.78
N LYS A 78 -9.36 -8.95 1.48
CA LYS A 78 -10.68 -8.82 0.89
C LYS A 78 -10.82 -7.54 0.08
N TYR A 79 -10.08 -6.51 0.46
CA TYR A 79 -10.19 -5.22 -0.19
C TYR A 79 -9.52 -5.20 -1.56
N LEU A 80 -8.36 -5.82 -1.68
CA LEU A 80 -7.59 -5.78 -2.92
C LEU A 80 -8.35 -6.31 -4.13
N PRO A 81 -9.11 -7.41 -4.02
CA PRO A 81 -9.91 -7.85 -5.16
C PRO A 81 -10.94 -6.81 -5.61
N THR A 82 -11.47 -6.01 -4.68
CA THR A 82 -12.44 -4.98 -5.04
C THR A 82 -11.79 -3.85 -5.84
N LEU A 83 -10.47 -3.75 -5.77
CA LEU A 83 -9.72 -2.75 -6.52
C LEU A 83 -9.21 -3.31 -7.86
N GLY A 84 -9.59 -4.54 -8.20
CA GLY A 84 -9.22 -5.11 -9.47
C GLY A 84 -7.96 -5.95 -9.45
N PHE A 85 -7.54 -6.41 -8.30
CA PHE A 85 -6.32 -7.21 -8.17
C PHE A 85 -6.64 -8.62 -7.73
N ARG A 86 -5.81 -9.57 -8.12
CA ARG A 86 -5.90 -10.94 -7.64
C ARG A 86 -4.55 -11.35 -7.09
N MET A 87 -4.58 -12.22 -6.10
CA MET A 87 -3.34 -12.71 -5.51
C MET A 87 -2.62 -13.60 -6.52
N LEU A 88 -1.34 -13.29 -6.74
CA LEU A 88 -0.53 -14.07 -7.65
C LEU A 88 0.18 -15.17 -6.88
N PHE A 89 0.88 -14.82 -5.82
CA PHE A 89 1.47 -15.80 -4.92
C PHE A 89 1.82 -15.13 -3.59
N LYS A 90 2.07 -15.98 -2.61
CA LYS A 90 2.30 -15.54 -1.25
C LYS A 90 3.56 -16.22 -0.71
N ILE A 91 4.49 -15.42 -0.22
CA ILE A 91 5.64 -15.90 0.53
C ILE A 91 5.63 -15.10 1.82
N TRP A 92 4.99 -15.66 2.85
CA TRP A 92 4.75 -14.94 4.09
C TRP A 92 6.02 -14.27 4.60
N PRO A 93 5.99 -13.00 4.99
CA PRO A 93 4.78 -12.14 5.12
C PRO A 93 4.43 -11.36 3.85
N ASP A 94 5.09 -11.63 2.73
CA ASP A 94 4.88 -10.87 1.50
C ASP A 94 3.83 -11.53 0.64
N ILE A 95 2.97 -10.72 0.05
CA ILE A 95 1.97 -11.19 -0.90
C ILE A 95 2.07 -10.32 -2.15
N ILE A 96 2.03 -10.96 -3.30
CA ILE A 96 2.09 -10.26 -4.57
C ILE A 96 0.74 -10.37 -5.26
N TYR A 97 0.20 -9.23 -5.61
CA TYR A 97 -1.06 -9.13 -6.33
C TYR A 97 -0.81 -8.58 -7.72
N ARG A 98 -1.62 -9.00 -8.65
CA ARG A 98 -1.56 -8.53 -10.02
C ARG A 98 -2.93 -8.07 -10.46
N ARG A 99 -2.97 -7.04 -11.31
CA ARG A 99 -4.23 -6.56 -11.89
C ARG A 99 -4.84 -7.66 -12.74
N LYS A 100 -6.13 -7.84 -12.56
CA LYS A 100 -6.88 -8.81 -13.34
C LYS A 100 -6.90 -8.49 -14.81
#